data_79dcf5c40716d24491825d06c4932f5d
#
_entry.id   79dcf5c40716d24491825d06c4932f5d
#
_cell.length_a   1.000
_cell.length_b   1.000
_cell.length_c   1.000
_cell.angle_alpha   90.00
_cell.angle_beta   90.00
_cell.angle_gamma   90.00
#
_symmetry.space_group_name_H-M   'P 1'
#
loop_
_entity.id
_entity.type
_entity.pdbx_description
1 polymer ?
#
loop_
_entity_poly.entity_id
_entity_poly.type
_entity_poly.pdbx_seq_one_letter_code
_entity_poly.pdbx_strand_id
1 'polypeptide(L)'
;EQEYKKDGVAQLRAFHATTLAAPPEVIAQEKTFDLPMENNVVLTGRMDQVNRIAPGEEEIVDYKTGKPRNVDKAKKDVQLSVYALAAREVFDWNPARLTLHYLQNNQAVSATRDEKQLKKVRAEIQEAAADIRAGDFPAKPGFACRFCDYESICPAREQGAAASASGEE
;
A
#
# COMPACT_ATOMS: atom_id res chain seq x y z
N GLU A 1 -24.11 -2.99 12.98
CA GLU A 1 -23.02 -3.51 13.86
C GLU A 1 -22.99 -5.03 13.86
N GLN A 2 -24.12 -5.74 14.11
CA GLN A 2 -24.18 -7.21 14.11
C GLN A 2 -23.77 -7.85 12.78
N GLU A 3 -24.11 -7.24 11.65
CA GLU A 3 -23.75 -7.70 10.32
C GLU A 3 -22.22 -7.65 10.09
N TYR A 4 -21.59 -6.52 10.43
CA TYR A 4 -20.12 -6.38 10.35
C TYR A 4 -19.39 -7.44 11.21
N LYS A 5 -19.91 -7.72 12.41
CA LYS A 5 -19.33 -8.74 13.27
C LYS A 5 -19.45 -10.14 12.67
N LYS A 6 -20.61 -10.47 12.08
CA LYS A 6 -20.86 -11.74 11.40
C LYS A 6 -19.91 -11.93 10.22
N ASP A 7 -19.75 -10.88 9.38
CA ASP A 7 -18.88 -10.91 8.24
C ASP A 7 -17.41 -11.05 8.65
N GLY A 8 -16.97 -10.32 9.66
CA GLY A 8 -15.61 -10.42 10.19
C GLY A 8 -15.31 -11.83 10.73
N VAL A 9 -16.23 -12.44 11.44
CA VAL A 9 -16.06 -13.83 11.92
C VAL A 9 -15.96 -14.81 10.76
N ALA A 10 -16.78 -14.64 9.71
CA ALA A 10 -16.74 -15.52 8.54
C ALA A 10 -15.40 -15.40 7.79
N GLN A 11 -14.91 -14.17 7.60
CA GLN A 11 -13.61 -13.88 6.97
C GLN A 11 -12.46 -14.51 7.74
N LEU A 12 -12.42 -14.32 9.06
CA LEU A 12 -11.38 -14.90 9.92
C LEU A 12 -11.41 -16.44 9.93
N ARG A 13 -12.58 -17.05 9.91
CA ARG A 13 -12.70 -18.52 9.82
C ARG A 13 -12.19 -19.05 8.49
N ALA A 14 -12.51 -18.38 7.37
CA ALA A 14 -12.01 -18.76 6.05
C ALA A 14 -10.50 -18.64 5.97
N PHE A 15 -9.94 -17.52 6.43
CA PHE A 15 -8.50 -17.28 6.50
C PHE A 15 -7.79 -18.33 7.37
N HIS A 16 -8.31 -18.59 8.58
CA HIS A 16 -7.74 -19.58 9.50
C HIS A 16 -7.72 -20.99 8.90
N ALA A 17 -8.82 -21.41 8.26
CA ALA A 17 -8.88 -22.72 7.62
C ALA A 17 -7.83 -22.88 6.50
N THR A 18 -7.64 -21.86 5.68
CA THR A 18 -6.63 -21.87 4.61
C THR A 18 -5.22 -21.89 5.19
N THR A 19 -4.95 -21.09 6.23
CA THR A 19 -3.64 -21.04 6.88
C THR A 19 -3.30 -22.34 7.58
N LEU A 20 -4.27 -23.01 8.20
CA LEU A 20 -4.04 -24.34 8.80
C LEU A 20 -3.74 -25.42 7.76
N ALA A 21 -4.38 -25.37 6.60
CA ALA A 21 -4.17 -26.34 5.54
C ALA A 21 -2.75 -26.21 4.89
N ALA A 22 -2.19 -25.00 4.85
CA ALA A 22 -0.87 -24.71 4.33
C ALA A 22 -0.21 -23.60 5.17
N PRO A 23 0.33 -23.92 6.35
CA PRO A 23 0.92 -22.93 7.23
C PRO A 23 2.17 -22.32 6.61
N PRO A 24 2.28 -20.96 6.54
CA PRO A 24 3.48 -20.30 6.06
C PRO A 24 4.63 -20.43 7.07
N GLU A 25 5.85 -20.42 6.59
CA GLU A 25 7.02 -20.23 7.44
C GLU A 25 7.18 -18.74 7.75
N VAL A 26 6.56 -18.29 8.84
CA VAL A 26 6.57 -16.89 9.25
C VAL A 26 7.91 -16.55 9.88
N ILE A 27 8.64 -15.57 9.33
CA ILE A 27 9.91 -15.10 9.89
C ILE A 27 9.79 -13.75 10.60
N ALA A 28 8.76 -12.96 10.29
CA ALA A 28 8.46 -11.72 11.01
C ALA A 28 6.96 -11.38 10.92
N GLN A 29 6.45 -10.73 11.98
CA GLN A 29 5.10 -10.17 12.05
C GLN A 29 5.17 -8.76 12.62
N GLU A 30 4.30 -7.85 12.15
CA GLU A 30 4.23 -6.46 12.60
C GLU A 30 5.63 -5.80 12.63
N LYS A 31 6.45 -6.12 11.61
CA LYS A 31 7.86 -5.73 11.57
C LYS A 31 8.00 -4.27 11.18
N THR A 32 8.38 -3.44 12.16
CA THR A 32 8.68 -2.03 11.93
C THR A 32 10.01 -1.84 11.24
N PHE A 33 10.12 -0.78 10.45
CA PHE A 33 11.35 -0.35 9.81
C PHE A 33 11.49 1.16 9.76
N ASP A 34 12.73 1.61 9.79
CA ASP A 34 13.15 2.97 9.49
C ASP A 34 14.10 2.89 8.29
N LEU A 35 13.63 3.32 7.14
CA LEU A 35 14.40 3.32 5.90
C LEU A 35 15.02 4.70 5.68
N PRO A 36 16.34 4.86 5.82
CA PRO A 36 17.02 6.11 5.54
C PRO A 36 16.91 6.46 4.05
N MET A 37 16.57 7.70 3.80
CA MET A 37 16.49 8.29 2.47
C MET A 37 17.48 9.45 2.38
N GLU A 38 17.64 10.01 1.20
CA GLU A 38 18.50 11.19 1.00
C GLU A 38 17.96 12.43 1.74
N ASN A 39 18.82 13.43 1.91
CA ASN A 39 18.45 14.71 2.52
C ASN A 39 17.84 14.61 3.93
N ASN A 40 18.34 13.69 4.79
CA ASN A 40 17.84 13.47 6.16
C ASN A 40 16.34 13.17 6.22
N VAL A 41 15.80 12.47 5.23
CA VAL A 41 14.46 11.89 5.26
C VAL A 41 14.57 10.48 5.83
N VAL A 42 13.65 10.10 6.69
CA VAL A 42 13.49 8.71 7.15
C VAL A 42 12.07 8.29 6.85
N LEU A 43 11.92 7.23 6.07
CA LEU A 43 10.62 6.64 5.79
C LEU A 43 10.36 5.51 6.78
N THR A 44 9.39 5.71 7.66
CA THR A 44 9.01 4.72 8.67
C THR A 44 7.80 3.92 8.22
N GLY A 45 7.74 2.67 8.62
CA GLY A 45 6.60 1.81 8.31
C GLY A 45 6.59 0.52 9.09
N ARG A 46 5.59 -0.31 8.80
CA ARG A 46 5.41 -1.62 9.43
C ARG A 46 4.86 -2.61 8.42
N MET A 47 5.54 -3.73 8.24
CA MET A 47 5.10 -4.86 7.43
C MET A 47 4.22 -5.77 8.29
N ASP A 48 3.06 -6.18 7.79
CA ASP A 48 2.15 -7.04 8.56
C ASP A 48 2.75 -8.42 8.80
N GLN A 49 3.24 -9.07 7.74
CA GLN A 49 3.87 -10.39 7.84
C GLN A 49 4.93 -10.59 6.77
N VAL A 50 5.99 -11.31 7.15
CA VAL A 50 7.03 -11.76 6.22
C VAL A 50 7.19 -13.27 6.37
N ASN A 51 7.11 -13.99 5.26
CA ASN A 51 7.25 -15.43 5.18
C ASN A 51 8.55 -15.80 4.45
N ARG A 52 9.16 -16.89 4.82
CA ARG A 52 10.16 -17.56 3.99
C ARG A 52 9.47 -18.48 3.00
N ILE A 53 9.77 -18.33 1.71
CA ILE A 53 9.18 -19.14 0.63
C ILE A 53 10.19 -20.08 -0.03
N ALA A 54 11.47 -19.73 0.06
CA ALA A 54 12.59 -20.57 -0.32
C ALA A 54 13.86 -20.08 0.40
N PRO A 55 14.97 -20.83 0.41
CA PRO A 55 16.22 -20.36 0.98
C PRO A 55 16.68 -19.03 0.35
N GLY A 56 16.72 -17.97 1.17
CA GLY A 56 17.07 -16.61 0.72
C GLY A 56 15.99 -15.92 -0.12
N GLU A 57 14.75 -16.37 -0.06
CA GLU A 57 13.61 -15.73 -0.72
C GLU A 57 12.46 -15.49 0.25
N GLU A 58 12.02 -14.26 0.35
CA GLU A 58 10.94 -13.85 1.25
C GLU A 58 9.69 -13.39 0.46
N GLU A 59 8.54 -13.65 1.07
CA GLU A 59 7.27 -13.05 0.70
C GLU A 59 6.86 -12.03 1.75
N ILE A 60 6.54 -10.81 1.32
CA ILE A 60 5.94 -9.81 2.19
C ILE A 60 4.44 -9.81 1.94
N VAL A 61 3.67 -10.02 3.00
CA VAL A 61 2.21 -10.04 2.95
C VAL A 61 1.66 -8.83 3.68
N ASP A 62 0.74 -8.14 3.01
CA ASP A 62 -0.05 -7.04 3.56
C ASP A 62 -1.53 -7.42 3.53
N TYR A 63 -2.19 -7.37 4.69
CA TYR A 63 -3.58 -7.79 4.85
C TYR A 63 -4.54 -6.64 4.58
N LYS A 64 -5.54 -6.88 3.75
CA LYS A 64 -6.54 -5.89 3.35
C LYS A 64 -7.95 -6.35 3.70
N THR A 65 -8.70 -5.52 4.40
CA THR A 65 -10.12 -5.76 4.72
C THR A 65 -11.08 -5.28 3.63
N GLY A 66 -10.57 -4.50 2.65
CA GLY A 66 -11.37 -3.97 1.55
C GLY A 66 -11.64 -4.97 0.42
N LYS A 67 -12.37 -4.51 -0.60
CA LYS A 67 -12.66 -5.31 -1.80
C LYS A 67 -11.38 -5.66 -2.56
N PRO A 68 -11.30 -6.89 -3.10
CA PRO A 68 -10.15 -7.31 -3.88
C PRO A 68 -9.89 -6.38 -5.07
N ARG A 69 -8.61 -6.15 -5.33
CA ARG A 69 -8.15 -5.40 -6.49
C ARG A 69 -7.49 -6.37 -7.48
N ASN A 70 -7.40 -5.97 -8.74
CA ASN A 70 -6.74 -6.78 -9.74
C ASN A 70 -5.20 -6.75 -9.60
N VAL A 71 -4.52 -7.69 -10.27
CA VAL A 71 -3.06 -7.83 -10.26
C VAL A 71 -2.35 -6.55 -10.71
N ASP A 72 -2.92 -5.79 -11.65
CA ASP A 72 -2.30 -4.55 -12.13
C ASP A 72 -2.23 -3.46 -11.06
N LYS A 73 -3.19 -3.45 -10.13
CA LYS A 73 -3.13 -2.56 -8.97
C LYS A 73 -2.05 -2.98 -7.97
N ALA A 74 -1.87 -4.28 -7.71
CA ALA A 74 -0.78 -4.78 -6.88
C ALA A 74 0.60 -4.46 -7.49
N LYS A 75 0.74 -4.56 -8.82
CA LYS A 75 1.98 -4.16 -9.53
C LYS A 75 2.33 -2.68 -9.36
N LYS A 76 1.35 -1.81 -9.17
CA LYS A 76 1.52 -0.35 -9.03
C LYS A 76 1.38 0.13 -7.58
N ASP A 77 1.19 -0.77 -6.63
CA ASP A 77 1.00 -0.42 -5.23
C ASP A 77 2.30 0.14 -4.64
N VAL A 78 2.23 1.37 -4.15
CA VAL A 78 3.39 2.09 -3.58
C VAL A 78 3.80 1.47 -2.25
N GLN A 79 2.86 1.04 -1.42
CA GLN A 79 3.12 0.43 -0.12
C GLN A 79 3.96 -0.83 -0.26
N LEU A 80 3.59 -1.74 -1.19
CA LEU A 80 4.37 -2.92 -1.50
C LEU A 80 5.78 -2.59 -2.01
N SER A 81 5.92 -1.51 -2.77
CA SER A 81 7.23 -1.07 -3.27
C SER A 81 8.12 -0.52 -2.16
N VAL A 82 7.54 0.22 -1.20
CA VAL A 82 8.21 0.67 0.02
C VAL A 82 8.66 -0.52 0.86
N TYR A 83 7.81 -1.51 1.03
CA TYR A 83 8.16 -2.73 1.77
C TYR A 83 9.31 -3.49 1.11
N ALA A 84 9.34 -3.56 -0.23
CA ALA A 84 10.44 -4.19 -0.95
C ALA A 84 11.76 -3.43 -0.78
N LEU A 85 11.74 -2.10 -0.77
CA LEU A 85 12.92 -1.28 -0.46
C LEU A 85 13.41 -1.53 0.97
N ALA A 86 12.52 -1.47 1.95
CA ALA A 86 12.88 -1.68 3.35
C ALA A 86 13.39 -3.11 3.61
N ALA A 87 12.79 -4.11 2.98
CA ALA A 87 13.25 -5.50 3.08
C ALA A 87 14.70 -5.65 2.64
N ARG A 88 15.07 -5.05 1.51
CA ARG A 88 16.43 -5.14 0.97
C ARG A 88 17.44 -4.31 1.76
N GLU A 89 17.10 -3.06 2.06
CA GLU A 89 18.06 -2.09 2.56
C GLU A 89 18.20 -2.07 4.08
N VAL A 90 17.15 -2.47 4.80
CA VAL A 90 17.14 -2.46 6.27
C VAL A 90 17.38 -3.85 6.85
N PHE A 91 16.87 -4.91 6.18
CA PHE A 91 16.89 -6.26 6.71
C PHE A 91 17.76 -7.24 5.92
N ASP A 92 18.32 -6.82 4.78
CA ASP A 92 19.08 -7.69 3.86
C ASP A 92 18.26 -8.92 3.40
N TRP A 93 16.94 -8.73 3.23
CA TRP A 93 16.03 -9.75 2.72
C TRP A 93 15.87 -9.63 1.21
N ASN A 94 15.58 -10.76 0.55
CA ASN A 94 15.25 -10.80 -0.86
C ASN A 94 13.73 -10.97 -1.07
N PRO A 95 12.96 -9.87 -1.21
CA PRO A 95 11.50 -9.91 -1.36
C PRO A 95 11.12 -10.43 -2.75
N ALA A 96 11.19 -11.74 -2.95
CA ALA A 96 10.86 -12.40 -4.20
C ALA A 96 9.37 -12.32 -4.54
N ARG A 97 8.50 -12.12 -3.53
CA ARG A 97 7.05 -11.98 -3.71
C ARG A 97 6.48 -10.91 -2.76
N LEU A 98 5.58 -10.08 -3.29
CA LEU A 98 4.85 -9.04 -2.57
C LEU A 98 3.37 -9.29 -2.73
N THR A 99 2.65 -9.51 -1.64
CA THR A 99 1.28 -10.01 -1.67
C THR A 99 0.33 -9.08 -0.92
N LEU A 100 -0.76 -8.69 -1.58
CA LEU A 100 -1.95 -8.15 -0.95
C LEU A 100 -2.91 -9.30 -0.67
N HIS A 101 -3.19 -9.59 0.59
CA HIS A 101 -4.12 -10.63 0.98
C HIS A 101 -5.45 -10.02 1.41
N TYR A 102 -6.47 -10.19 0.59
CA TYR A 102 -7.82 -9.66 0.84
C TYR A 102 -8.64 -10.63 1.69
N LEU A 103 -8.89 -10.26 2.95
CA LEU A 103 -9.62 -11.11 3.90
C LEU A 103 -11.10 -11.29 3.52
N GLN A 104 -11.69 -10.32 2.84
CA GLN A 104 -13.12 -10.36 2.47
C GLN A 104 -13.51 -11.61 1.68
N ASN A 105 -12.65 -12.06 0.79
CA ASN A 105 -12.86 -13.25 -0.04
C ASN A 105 -11.71 -14.25 0.03
N ASN A 106 -10.81 -14.05 1.01
CA ASN A 106 -9.62 -14.87 1.23
C ASN A 106 -8.76 -15.03 -0.05
N GLN A 107 -8.54 -13.93 -0.76
CA GLN A 107 -7.82 -13.91 -2.02
C GLN A 107 -6.46 -13.21 -1.89
N ALA A 108 -5.40 -13.89 -2.31
CA ALA A 108 -4.08 -13.32 -2.44
C ALA A 108 -3.82 -12.80 -3.86
N VAL A 109 -3.26 -11.60 -3.99
CA VAL A 109 -2.82 -11.01 -5.25
C VAL A 109 -1.36 -10.61 -5.11
N SER A 110 -0.49 -11.25 -5.88
CA SER A 110 0.95 -11.08 -5.74
C SER A 110 1.57 -10.35 -6.93
N ALA A 111 2.67 -9.66 -6.66
CA ALA A 111 3.48 -8.96 -7.64
C ALA A 111 4.97 -9.05 -7.25
N THR A 112 5.84 -8.69 -8.17
CA THR A 112 7.28 -8.51 -7.94
C THR A 112 7.68 -7.08 -8.22
N ARG A 113 8.90 -6.69 -7.87
CA ARG A 113 9.49 -5.39 -8.23
C ARG A 113 10.88 -5.59 -8.81
N ASP A 114 11.10 -4.98 -9.96
CA ASP A 114 12.44 -4.86 -10.53
C ASP A 114 13.17 -3.60 -10.01
N GLU A 115 14.45 -3.51 -10.29
CA GLU A 115 15.30 -2.40 -9.88
C GLU A 115 14.83 -1.03 -10.42
N LYS A 116 14.28 -1.01 -11.63
CA LYS A 116 13.75 0.21 -12.25
C LYS A 116 12.53 0.73 -11.50
N GLN A 117 11.63 -0.18 -11.12
CA GLN A 117 10.43 0.15 -10.34
C GLN A 117 10.79 0.66 -8.95
N LEU A 118 11.77 0.03 -8.28
CA LEU A 118 12.23 0.46 -6.96
C LEU A 118 12.91 1.82 -7.00
N LYS A 119 13.78 2.07 -7.99
CA LYS A 119 14.40 3.39 -8.21
C LYS A 119 13.36 4.49 -8.47
N LYS A 120 12.34 4.17 -9.27
CA LYS A 120 11.24 5.11 -9.55
C LYS A 120 10.50 5.49 -8.27
N VAL A 121 10.07 4.51 -7.47
CA VAL A 121 9.35 4.77 -6.22
C VAL A 121 10.22 5.55 -5.23
N ARG A 122 11.52 5.24 -5.13
CA ARG A 122 12.44 6.02 -4.32
C ARG A 122 12.46 7.49 -4.73
N ALA A 123 12.53 7.79 -6.03
CA ALA A 123 12.53 9.15 -6.53
C ALA A 123 11.20 9.87 -6.22
N GLU A 124 10.07 9.21 -6.41
CA GLU A 124 8.74 9.75 -6.08
C GLU A 124 8.59 10.09 -4.59
N ILE A 125 9.15 9.25 -3.69
CA ILE A 125 9.16 9.53 -2.26
C ILE A 125 10.04 10.75 -1.93
N GLN A 126 11.21 10.86 -2.57
CA GLN A 126 12.10 12.01 -2.37
C GLN A 126 11.48 13.32 -2.85
N GLU A 127 10.80 13.31 -4.00
CA GLU A 127 10.05 14.45 -4.52
C GLU A 127 8.94 14.87 -3.53
N ALA A 128 8.12 13.92 -3.09
CA ALA A 128 7.07 14.20 -2.11
C ALA A 128 7.64 14.76 -0.78
N ALA A 129 8.79 14.26 -0.32
CA ALA A 129 9.44 14.78 0.86
C ALA A 129 9.98 16.20 0.67
N ALA A 130 10.44 16.54 -0.54
CA ALA A 130 10.87 17.89 -0.88
C ALA A 130 9.68 18.86 -0.90
N ASP A 131 8.56 18.48 -1.52
CA ASP A 131 7.32 19.26 -1.55
C ASP A 131 6.79 19.54 -0.13
N ILE A 132 6.78 18.51 0.74
CA ILE A 132 6.39 18.66 2.14
C ILE A 132 7.28 19.67 2.87
N ARG A 133 8.60 19.62 2.66
CA ARG A 133 9.55 20.58 3.26
C ARG A 133 9.39 21.99 2.74
N ALA A 134 9.07 22.12 1.46
CA ALA A 134 8.82 23.43 0.83
C ALA A 134 7.48 24.03 1.25
N GLY A 135 6.60 23.25 1.91
CA GLY A 135 5.22 23.65 2.18
C GLY A 135 4.37 23.75 0.92
N ASP A 136 4.76 23.03 -0.14
CA ASP A 136 4.08 23.06 -1.44
C ASP A 136 2.97 21.99 -1.46
N PHE A 137 1.74 22.46 -1.26
CA PHE A 137 0.54 21.60 -1.25
C PHE A 137 -0.51 22.16 -2.22
N PRO A 138 -0.25 22.13 -3.54
CA PRO A 138 -1.20 22.66 -4.51
C PRO A 138 -2.50 21.88 -4.48
N ALA A 139 -3.63 22.57 -4.49
CA ALA A 139 -4.92 21.93 -4.61
C ALA A 139 -5.02 21.25 -6.00
N LYS A 140 -5.47 19.99 -6.03
CA LYS A 140 -5.67 19.20 -7.25
C LYS A 140 -7.15 18.93 -7.47
N PRO A 141 -7.91 19.85 -8.15
CA PRO A 141 -9.33 19.66 -8.42
C PRO A 141 -9.60 18.36 -9.18
N GLY A 142 -10.69 17.68 -8.83
CA GLY A 142 -11.07 16.43 -9.48
C GLY A 142 -12.31 15.80 -8.85
N PHE A 143 -12.63 14.57 -9.23
CA PHE A 143 -13.80 13.83 -8.75
C PHE A 143 -13.89 13.75 -7.23
N ALA A 144 -12.75 13.65 -6.54
CA ALA A 144 -12.68 13.56 -5.07
C ALA A 144 -13.19 14.83 -4.38
N CYS A 145 -13.23 15.98 -5.05
CA CYS A 145 -13.74 17.23 -4.49
C CYS A 145 -15.19 17.14 -4.06
N ARG A 146 -16.00 16.28 -4.70
CA ARG A 146 -17.41 16.04 -4.35
C ARG A 146 -17.61 15.45 -2.95
N PHE A 147 -16.57 14.89 -2.37
CA PHE A 147 -16.57 14.23 -1.06
C PHE A 147 -15.55 14.85 -0.12
N CYS A 148 -15.06 16.06 -0.45
CA CYS A 148 -14.00 16.72 0.30
C CYS A 148 -14.59 17.57 1.42
N ASP A 149 -14.22 17.29 2.66
CA ASP A 149 -14.66 18.07 3.84
C ASP A 149 -14.15 19.53 3.81
N TYR A 150 -13.12 19.81 3.00
CA TYR A 150 -12.53 21.15 2.83
C TYR A 150 -13.08 21.90 1.62
N GLU A 151 -14.11 21.42 0.94
CA GLU A 151 -14.66 22.03 -0.28
C GLU A 151 -15.01 23.51 -0.06
N SER A 152 -15.65 23.84 1.07
CA SER A 152 -16.14 25.20 1.37
C SER A 152 -15.04 26.25 1.54
N ILE A 153 -13.82 25.83 1.88
CA ILE A 153 -12.67 26.73 2.14
C ILE A 153 -11.52 26.51 1.14
N CYS A 154 -11.72 25.64 0.15
CA CYS A 154 -10.68 25.30 -0.81
C CYS A 154 -10.44 26.44 -1.80
N PRO A 155 -9.19 26.95 -1.96
CA PRO A 155 -8.89 28.03 -2.90
C PRO A 155 -9.10 27.65 -4.37
N ALA A 156 -9.20 26.34 -4.69
CA ALA A 156 -9.43 25.83 -6.04
C ALA A 156 -10.89 25.45 -6.32
N ARG A 157 -11.83 25.85 -5.46
CA ARG A 157 -13.26 25.52 -5.61
C ARG A 157 -13.85 25.94 -6.95
N GLU A 158 -13.53 27.16 -7.41
CA GLU A 158 -14.03 27.68 -8.68
C GLU A 158 -13.48 26.93 -9.89
N GLN A 159 -12.23 26.45 -9.80
CA GLN A 159 -11.59 25.63 -10.85
C GLN A 159 -12.20 24.22 -10.93
N GLY A 160 -12.61 23.65 -9.78
CA GLY A 160 -13.29 22.36 -9.71
C GLY A 160 -14.71 22.37 -10.28
N ALA A 161 -15.43 23.47 -10.13
CA ALA A 161 -16.76 23.65 -10.69
C ALA A 161 -16.72 23.76 -12.24
N ALA A 162 -15.70 24.40 -12.80
CA ALA A 162 -15.50 24.51 -14.24
C ALA A 162 -15.15 23.17 -14.89
N ALA A 163 -14.35 22.33 -14.21
CA ALA A 163 -13.97 21.00 -14.72
C ALA A 163 -15.14 19.99 -14.71
N SER A 164 -16.15 20.17 -13.85
CA SER A 164 -17.35 19.33 -13.82
C SER A 164 -18.39 19.72 -14.88
N ALA A 165 -18.35 20.96 -15.38
CA ALA A 165 -19.27 21.45 -16.41
C ALA A 165 -18.84 21.09 -17.85
N SER A 166 -17.57 20.73 -18.06
CA SER A 166 -17.03 20.37 -19.39
C SER A 166 -17.02 18.86 -19.68
N GLY A 167 -17.61 18.04 -18.82
CA GLY A 167 -17.67 16.58 -18.97
C GLY A 167 -19.04 16.02 -19.42
N GLU A 168 -20.00 16.86 -19.81
CA GLU A 168 -21.27 16.44 -20.39
C GLU A 168 -21.40 17.00 -21.82
N GLU A 169 -20.70 16.36 -22.75
CA GLU A 169 -21.01 16.35 -24.19
C GLU A 169 -20.68 14.99 -24.77
#